data_fe145b8beb6a94259ae973e8d82c8b09
#
_entry.id   fe145b8beb6a94259ae973e8d82c8b09
#
_cell.length_a   1.000
_cell.length_b   1.000
_cell.length_c   1.000
_cell.angle_alpha   90.00
_cell.angle_beta   90.00
_cell.angle_gamma   90.00
#
_symmetry.space_group_name_H-M   'P 1'
#
loop_
_entity.id
_entity.type
_entity.pdbx_description
1 polymer ?
#
loop_
_entity_poly.entity_id
_entity_poly.type
_entity_poly.pdbx_seq_one_letter_code
_entity_poly.pdbx_strand_id
1 'polypeptide(L)'
;MEEDEHKKKKTKITSAVSARHIGYAILLFLSFILVHFFASSSCSSSDSNSNILNQLTTLQKQLDQFGQFSTSCSYPVPPELVRQTILDHVFQSTSPYDNFPSEYVGNLLSPSHVEGWGSHTAVFEHLIKRVRPKTIIEIGTFLGASAIHMLNLTRQLGIDSQIICVDDFRGWPGFLDKHKEIAMVNGDVLLMQQFMQNVVSAGGSDSIIPLPFSTAAALDKFCKLGVFGDLVEVDAGHDFNSAWLDINRASRILRPGGVLFGHDYFNGVDKKGVRRAVNLFAQLHDFKVTVDGQHWIMGS
;
A
#
# COMPACT_ATOMS: atom_id res chain seq x y z
N MET A 1 5.63 13.90 43.32
CA MET A 1 6.22 12.68 42.70
C MET A 1 5.80 12.47 41.27
N GLU A 2 4.59 12.84 40.86
CA GLU A 2 4.11 12.76 39.45
C GLU A 2 4.70 13.84 38.51
N GLU A 3 5.00 15.03 39.03
CA GLU A 3 5.57 16.13 38.22
C GLU A 3 7.02 15.85 37.76
N ASP A 4 7.79 15.09 38.52
CA ASP A 4 9.17 14.75 38.18
C ASP A 4 9.29 13.64 37.10
N GLU A 5 8.31 12.73 37.04
CA GLU A 5 8.25 11.72 35.96
C GLU A 5 7.87 12.33 34.62
N HIS A 6 6.95 13.32 34.64
CA HIS A 6 6.54 14.01 33.41
C HIS A 6 7.66 14.85 32.81
N LYS A 7 8.51 15.46 33.64
CA LYS A 7 9.70 16.22 33.21
C LYS A 7 10.77 15.30 32.61
N LYS A 8 11.03 14.13 33.23
CA LYS A 8 11.99 13.13 32.71
C LYS A 8 11.57 12.52 31.38
N LYS A 9 10.26 12.29 31.17
CA LYS A 9 9.73 11.79 29.88
C LYS A 9 9.85 12.83 28.76
N LYS A 10 9.57 14.10 29.06
CA LYS A 10 9.70 15.21 28.08
C LYS A 10 11.16 15.41 27.65
N THR A 11 12.11 15.29 28.58
CA THR A 11 13.54 15.45 28.27
C THR A 11 14.11 14.29 27.44
N LYS A 12 13.60 13.05 27.61
CA LYS A 12 14.01 11.90 26.78
C LYS A 12 13.46 11.98 25.36
N ILE A 13 12.26 12.48 25.17
CA ILE A 13 11.65 12.62 23.82
C ILE A 13 12.34 13.74 23.03
N THR A 14 12.67 14.86 23.67
CA THR A 14 13.41 15.95 23.02
C THR A 14 14.84 15.56 22.67
N SER A 15 15.51 14.70 23.44
CA SER A 15 16.86 14.22 23.12
C SER A 15 16.88 13.24 21.93
N ALA A 16 15.86 12.38 21.78
CA ALA A 16 15.77 11.43 20.67
C ALA A 16 15.43 12.12 19.33
N VAL A 17 14.60 13.16 19.37
CA VAL A 17 14.29 13.99 18.19
C VAL A 17 15.50 14.83 17.78
N SER A 18 16.25 15.36 18.75
CA SER A 18 17.49 16.09 18.52
C SER A 18 18.57 15.22 17.87
N ALA A 19 18.74 13.96 18.30
CA ALA A 19 19.75 13.05 17.74
C ALA A 19 19.50 12.70 16.26
N ARG A 20 18.23 12.57 15.83
CA ARG A 20 17.88 12.34 14.41
C ARG A 20 18.13 13.57 13.55
N HIS A 21 17.81 14.77 14.03
CA HIS A 21 18.09 16.01 13.30
C HIS A 21 19.58 16.31 13.21
N ILE A 22 20.35 15.96 14.24
CA ILE A 22 21.81 16.05 14.23
C ILE A 22 22.40 15.08 13.20
N GLY A 23 21.89 13.87 13.06
CA GLY A 23 22.31 12.90 12.04
C GLY A 23 22.09 13.42 10.61
N TYR A 24 20.95 14.04 10.32
CA TYR A 24 20.68 14.65 9.01
C TYR A 24 21.52 15.91 8.76
N ALA A 25 21.74 16.74 9.77
CA ALA A 25 22.60 17.92 9.66
C ALA A 25 24.07 17.53 9.42
N ILE A 26 24.54 16.46 10.06
CA ILE A 26 25.90 15.91 9.84
C ILE A 26 26.03 15.34 8.42
N LEU A 27 25.01 14.63 7.90
CA LEU A 27 25.01 14.12 6.52
C LEU A 27 25.01 15.24 5.48
N LEU A 28 24.24 16.31 5.70
CA LEU A 28 24.23 17.48 4.81
C LEU A 28 25.53 18.28 4.92
N PHE A 29 26.12 18.38 6.11
CA PHE A 29 27.41 19.07 6.31
C PHE A 29 28.56 18.29 5.69
N LEU A 30 28.53 16.95 5.78
CA LEU A 30 29.51 16.08 5.11
C LEU A 30 29.40 16.15 3.60
N SER A 31 28.17 16.22 3.05
CA SER A 31 27.97 16.39 1.60
C SER A 31 28.43 17.76 1.12
N PHE A 32 28.24 18.82 1.94
CA PHE A 32 28.71 20.16 1.62
C PHE A 32 30.26 20.29 1.69
N ILE A 33 30.88 19.63 2.67
CA ILE A 33 32.37 19.56 2.76
C ILE A 33 32.93 18.78 1.56
N LEU A 34 32.30 17.66 1.16
CA LEU A 34 32.71 16.90 -0.03
C LEU A 34 32.65 17.75 -1.29
N VAL A 35 31.56 18.48 -1.52
CA VAL A 35 31.41 19.36 -2.69
C VAL A 35 32.42 20.51 -2.67
N HIS A 36 32.69 21.12 -1.51
CA HIS A 36 33.71 22.17 -1.39
C HIS A 36 35.14 21.66 -1.52
N PHE A 37 35.40 20.42 -1.06
CA PHE A 37 36.72 19.80 -1.23
C PHE A 37 37.00 19.46 -2.70
N PHE A 38 36.01 19.05 -3.46
CA PHE A 38 36.15 18.83 -4.89
C PHE A 38 36.29 20.12 -5.71
N ALA A 39 35.69 21.23 -5.25
CA ALA A 39 35.79 22.52 -5.93
C ALA A 39 37.14 23.23 -5.70
N SER A 40 37.87 22.89 -4.62
CA SER A 40 39.13 23.55 -4.25
C SER A 40 40.39 22.76 -4.59
N SER A 41 40.28 21.52 -5.10
CA SER A 41 41.43 20.64 -5.38
C SER A 41 41.70 20.49 -6.87
N SER A 42 41.92 21.58 -7.55
CA SER A 42 42.57 21.53 -8.85
C SER A 42 44.09 21.70 -8.65
N CYS A 43 44.75 20.75 -7.98
CA CYS A 43 46.17 20.43 -8.19
C CYS A 43 46.58 19.18 -7.39
N SER A 44 47.11 18.17 -8.12
CA SER A 44 47.91 17.00 -7.69
C SER A 44 47.34 16.01 -6.70
N SER A 45 46.91 14.86 -7.16
CA SER A 45 47.47 13.51 -6.96
C SER A 45 46.51 12.42 -7.40
N SER A 46 46.95 11.56 -8.30
CA SER A 46 46.19 10.40 -8.84
C SER A 46 45.82 9.34 -7.78
N ASP A 47 46.56 9.30 -6.67
CA ASP A 47 46.36 8.28 -5.60
C ASP A 47 45.18 8.56 -4.67
N SER A 48 44.81 9.83 -4.45
CA SER A 48 43.68 10.20 -3.61
C SER A 48 42.35 9.90 -4.27
N ASN A 49 42.26 10.07 -5.60
CA ASN A 49 41.02 9.81 -6.36
C ASN A 49 40.69 8.32 -6.45
N SER A 50 41.72 7.46 -6.57
CA SER A 50 41.51 5.99 -6.60
C SER A 50 41.00 5.47 -5.24
N ASN A 51 41.48 6.05 -4.14
CA ASN A 51 41.05 5.66 -2.79
C ASN A 51 39.61 6.11 -2.47
N ILE A 52 39.22 7.29 -2.90
CA ILE A 52 37.83 7.80 -2.77
C ILE A 52 36.87 6.99 -3.64
N LEU A 53 37.26 6.66 -4.87
CA LEU A 53 36.44 5.83 -5.77
C LEU A 53 36.24 4.42 -5.21
N ASN A 54 37.28 3.81 -4.61
CA ASN A 54 37.18 2.52 -3.94
C ASN A 54 36.30 2.56 -2.69
N GLN A 55 36.33 3.64 -1.90
CA GLN A 55 35.45 3.84 -0.77
C GLN A 55 33.99 4.02 -1.20
N LEU A 56 33.73 4.80 -2.24
CA LEU A 56 32.39 4.97 -2.82
C LEU A 56 31.85 3.65 -3.38
N THR A 57 32.69 2.86 -4.06
CA THR A 57 32.28 1.54 -4.57
C THR A 57 31.99 0.56 -3.44
N THR A 58 32.73 0.64 -2.33
CA THR A 58 32.53 -0.19 -1.15
C THR A 58 31.25 0.22 -0.40
N LEU A 59 30.99 1.52 -0.25
CA LEU A 59 29.75 2.04 0.32
C LEU A 59 28.53 1.71 -0.54
N GLN A 60 28.67 1.77 -1.87
CA GLN A 60 27.61 1.35 -2.80
C GLN A 60 27.31 -0.14 -2.64
N LYS A 61 28.34 -1.00 -2.58
CA LYS A 61 28.15 -2.44 -2.32
C LYS A 61 27.52 -2.73 -0.96
N GLN A 62 27.84 -1.94 0.07
CA GLN A 62 27.21 -2.06 1.38
C GLN A 62 25.76 -1.60 1.34
N LEU A 63 25.43 -0.53 0.65
CA LEU A 63 24.05 -0.08 0.40
C LEU A 63 23.26 -1.14 -0.39
N ASP A 64 23.88 -1.75 -1.38
CA ASP A 64 23.27 -2.84 -2.16
C ASP A 64 23.04 -4.12 -1.32
N GLN A 65 23.85 -4.35 -0.26
CA GLN A 65 23.65 -5.44 0.70
C GLN A 65 22.57 -5.15 1.74
N PHE A 66 22.29 -3.88 2.07
CA PHE A 66 21.24 -3.49 3.02
C PHE A 66 19.82 -3.51 2.45
N GLY A 67 19.64 -4.04 1.30
CA GLY A 67 18.38 -4.28 0.63
C GLY A 67 18.45 -3.78 -0.79
N GLN A 68 18.44 -4.70 -1.72
CA GLN A 68 18.01 -4.43 -3.06
C GLN A 68 16.54 -3.99 -3.00
N PHE A 69 16.30 -2.74 -2.64
CA PHE A 69 15.12 -2.06 -3.11
C PHE A 69 15.33 -1.91 -4.61
N SER A 70 14.91 -2.93 -5.37
CA SER A 70 14.81 -2.81 -6.81
C SER A 70 14.03 -1.52 -7.08
N THR A 71 14.69 -0.50 -7.55
CA THR A 71 14.08 0.80 -7.85
C THR A 71 13.16 0.70 -9.07
N SER A 72 13.27 -0.38 -9.85
CA SER A 72 12.46 -0.64 -11.04
C SER A 72 11.62 -1.90 -10.87
N CYS A 73 10.33 -1.79 -11.20
CA CYS A 73 9.46 -2.94 -11.35
C CYS A 73 9.73 -3.68 -12.68
N SER A 74 9.28 -4.94 -12.79
CA SER A 74 9.21 -5.64 -14.06
C SER A 74 8.26 -4.91 -15.02
N TYR A 75 8.39 -5.19 -16.33
CA TYR A 75 7.45 -4.66 -17.32
C TYR A 75 6.02 -5.11 -16.99
N PRO A 76 5.03 -4.23 -17.17
CA PRO A 76 3.64 -4.57 -16.92
C PRO A 76 3.17 -5.74 -17.79
N VAL A 77 2.61 -6.77 -17.17
CA VAL A 77 1.92 -7.84 -17.89
C VAL A 77 0.64 -7.28 -18.53
N PRO A 78 0.19 -7.84 -19.68
CA PRO A 78 -1.09 -7.50 -20.26
C PRO A 78 -2.23 -7.66 -19.24
N PRO A 79 -3.24 -6.77 -19.23
CA PRO A 79 -4.34 -6.83 -18.24
C PRO A 79 -5.06 -8.18 -18.21
N GLU A 80 -5.24 -8.82 -19.36
CA GLU A 80 -5.89 -10.14 -19.50
C GLU A 80 -5.09 -11.28 -18.88
N LEU A 81 -3.78 -11.10 -18.64
CA LEU A 81 -2.92 -12.09 -18.00
C LEU A 81 -2.73 -11.86 -16.50
N VAL A 82 -3.21 -10.75 -15.97
CA VAL A 82 -3.02 -10.37 -14.55
C VAL A 82 -3.56 -11.46 -13.62
N ARG A 83 -4.80 -11.92 -13.85
CA ARG A 83 -5.40 -12.99 -13.04
C ARG A 83 -4.55 -14.25 -13.05
N GLN A 84 -4.21 -14.74 -14.25
CA GLN A 84 -3.42 -15.95 -14.39
C GLN A 84 -2.04 -15.82 -13.74
N THR A 85 -1.39 -14.66 -13.91
CA THR A 85 -0.10 -14.37 -13.27
C THR A 85 -0.19 -14.48 -11.75
N ILE A 86 -1.27 -13.98 -11.13
CA ILE A 86 -1.46 -14.08 -9.69
C ILE A 86 -1.75 -15.53 -9.29
N LEU A 87 -2.62 -16.23 -10.00
CA LEU A 87 -2.93 -17.64 -9.69
C LEU A 87 -1.66 -18.50 -9.75
N ASP A 88 -0.84 -18.35 -10.79
CA ASP A 88 0.37 -19.17 -10.96
C ASP A 88 1.43 -18.91 -9.90
N HIS A 89 1.65 -17.64 -9.53
CA HIS A 89 2.76 -17.26 -8.67
C HIS A 89 2.41 -17.13 -7.18
N VAL A 90 1.13 -17.13 -6.84
CA VAL A 90 0.64 -16.97 -5.47
C VAL A 90 -0.18 -18.17 -5.03
N PHE A 91 -1.04 -18.71 -5.91
CA PHE A 91 -1.99 -19.76 -5.58
C PHE A 91 -1.68 -21.11 -6.25
N GLN A 92 -0.44 -21.32 -6.70
CA GLN A 92 0.01 -22.60 -7.30
C GLN A 92 -0.92 -23.07 -8.45
N SER A 93 -1.35 -22.14 -9.29
CA SER A 93 -2.25 -22.34 -10.43
C SER A 93 -3.65 -22.83 -10.06
N THR A 94 -4.09 -22.65 -8.81
CA THR A 94 -5.45 -22.97 -8.35
C THR A 94 -6.21 -21.69 -8.01
N SER A 95 -7.54 -21.72 -8.08
CA SER A 95 -8.34 -20.58 -7.61
C SER A 95 -8.51 -20.64 -6.08
N PRO A 96 -8.40 -19.52 -5.35
CA PRO A 96 -8.72 -19.49 -3.92
C PRO A 96 -10.19 -19.88 -3.66
N TYR A 97 -11.05 -19.83 -4.68
CA TYR A 97 -12.45 -20.20 -4.57
C TYR A 97 -12.72 -21.68 -4.90
N ASP A 98 -11.73 -22.46 -5.34
CA ASP A 98 -11.90 -23.87 -5.62
C ASP A 98 -12.25 -24.62 -4.33
N ASN A 99 -13.39 -25.32 -4.34
CA ASN A 99 -13.95 -26.02 -3.17
C ASN A 99 -14.20 -25.11 -1.95
N PHE A 100 -14.45 -23.84 -2.17
CA PHE A 100 -14.80 -22.88 -1.10
C PHE A 100 -16.35 -22.82 -0.89
N PRO A 101 -16.85 -22.69 0.36
CA PRO A 101 -16.06 -22.79 1.60
C PRO A 101 -15.73 -24.27 1.92
N SER A 102 -14.62 -24.50 2.62
CA SER A 102 -14.36 -25.83 3.15
C SER A 102 -15.44 -26.22 4.18
N GLU A 103 -15.73 -27.51 4.28
CA GLU A 103 -16.76 -28.04 5.19
C GLU A 103 -16.55 -27.56 6.64
N TYR A 104 -15.29 -27.42 7.03
CA TYR A 104 -14.91 -27.04 8.38
C TYR A 104 -15.32 -25.58 8.73
N VAL A 105 -15.24 -24.64 7.80
CA VAL A 105 -15.55 -23.23 8.06
C VAL A 105 -16.93 -22.80 7.59
N GLY A 106 -17.56 -23.55 6.67
CA GLY A 106 -18.81 -23.16 6.03
C GLY A 106 -19.93 -22.79 7.02
N ASN A 107 -20.06 -23.55 8.10
CA ASN A 107 -21.06 -23.33 9.14
C ASN A 107 -20.75 -22.13 10.07
N LEU A 108 -19.53 -21.57 9.99
CA LEU A 108 -19.08 -20.43 10.78
C LEU A 108 -19.18 -19.11 10.03
N LEU A 109 -19.53 -19.15 8.74
CA LEU A 109 -19.66 -17.98 7.89
C LEU A 109 -21.09 -17.49 7.82
N SER A 110 -21.28 -16.18 7.85
CA SER A 110 -22.56 -15.57 7.51
C SER A 110 -22.79 -15.67 6.00
N PRO A 111 -24.02 -15.97 5.52
CA PRO A 111 -24.31 -16.05 4.09
C PRO A 111 -23.93 -14.78 3.31
N SER A 112 -24.07 -13.62 3.97
CA SER A 112 -23.59 -12.33 3.48
C SER A 112 -23.38 -11.41 4.68
N HIS A 113 -22.17 -10.87 4.83
CA HIS A 113 -21.81 -9.86 5.82
C HIS A 113 -20.88 -8.86 5.15
N VAL A 114 -21.43 -7.99 4.31
CA VAL A 114 -20.67 -7.00 3.54
C VAL A 114 -20.61 -5.71 4.34
N GLU A 115 -19.42 -5.26 4.68
CA GLU A 115 -19.18 -4.03 5.42
C GLU A 115 -17.93 -3.29 4.89
N GLY A 116 -17.92 -1.97 5.00
CA GLY A 116 -16.82 -1.07 4.66
C GLY A 116 -17.23 0.38 4.81
N TRP A 117 -16.25 1.27 4.98
CA TRP A 117 -16.48 2.69 5.19
C TRP A 117 -16.28 3.46 3.88
N GLY A 118 -17.23 4.35 3.54
CA GLY A 118 -17.15 5.16 2.32
C GLY A 118 -17.31 4.37 1.01
N SER A 119 -17.57 3.08 1.07
CA SER A 119 -17.51 2.12 -0.03
C SER A 119 -18.53 2.34 -1.17
N HIS A 120 -19.55 3.17 -0.96
CA HIS A 120 -20.63 3.42 -1.93
C HIS A 120 -20.72 4.88 -2.37
N THR A 121 -19.64 5.64 -2.23
CA THR A 121 -19.61 7.05 -2.64
C THR A 121 -19.52 7.18 -4.16
N ALA A 122 -19.98 8.32 -4.69
CA ALA A 122 -19.99 8.59 -6.12
C ALA A 122 -18.59 8.59 -6.78
N VAL A 123 -17.52 8.73 -5.99
CA VAL A 123 -16.14 8.71 -6.48
C VAL A 123 -15.82 7.43 -7.27
N PHE A 124 -16.28 6.28 -6.81
CA PHE A 124 -16.05 5.00 -7.50
C PHE A 124 -16.67 5.00 -8.89
N GLU A 125 -17.93 5.43 -9.01
CA GLU A 125 -18.62 5.49 -10.29
C GLU A 125 -17.93 6.49 -11.25
N HIS A 126 -17.55 7.67 -10.75
CA HIS A 126 -16.85 8.68 -11.54
C HIS A 126 -15.50 8.18 -12.04
N LEU A 127 -14.70 7.53 -11.17
CA LEU A 127 -13.41 7.00 -11.55
C LEU A 127 -13.51 5.83 -12.52
N ILE A 128 -14.41 4.87 -12.27
CA ILE A 128 -14.59 3.70 -13.15
C ILE A 128 -15.10 4.14 -14.54
N LYS A 129 -16.03 5.10 -14.63
CA LYS A 129 -16.47 5.65 -15.90
C LYS A 129 -15.34 6.34 -16.68
N ARG A 130 -14.52 7.11 -15.98
CA ARG A 130 -13.40 7.87 -16.58
C ARG A 130 -12.27 6.96 -17.02
N VAL A 131 -11.81 6.06 -16.14
CA VAL A 131 -10.62 5.22 -16.34
C VAL A 131 -10.93 4.00 -17.19
N ARG A 132 -12.15 3.45 -17.08
CA ARG A 132 -12.56 2.15 -17.67
C ARG A 132 -11.53 1.05 -17.38
N PRO A 133 -11.20 0.80 -16.09
CA PRO A 133 -10.07 -0.02 -15.70
C PRO A 133 -10.26 -1.48 -16.11
N LYS A 134 -9.18 -2.11 -16.56
CA LYS A 134 -9.10 -3.58 -16.74
C LYS A 134 -8.56 -4.26 -15.51
N THR A 135 -7.72 -3.56 -14.76
CA THR A 135 -7.17 -4.03 -13.49
C THR A 135 -7.40 -2.98 -12.41
N ILE A 136 -8.08 -3.35 -11.35
CA ILE A 136 -8.29 -2.57 -10.14
C ILE A 136 -7.50 -3.24 -9.01
N ILE A 137 -6.75 -2.47 -8.23
CA ILE A 137 -6.07 -2.95 -7.04
C ILE A 137 -6.61 -2.16 -5.85
N GLU A 138 -7.16 -2.86 -4.88
CA GLU A 138 -7.66 -2.32 -3.62
C GLU A 138 -6.74 -2.74 -2.48
N ILE A 139 -6.28 -1.78 -1.70
CA ILE A 139 -5.37 -1.97 -0.58
C ILE A 139 -6.11 -1.60 0.71
N GLY A 140 -6.39 -2.62 1.53
CA GLY A 140 -7.33 -2.54 2.65
C GLY A 140 -8.75 -2.81 2.18
N THR A 141 -9.18 -4.07 2.21
CA THR A 141 -10.48 -4.47 1.62
C THR A 141 -11.51 -4.88 2.68
N PHE A 142 -11.07 -5.23 3.87
CA PHE A 142 -11.91 -5.65 4.99
C PHE A 142 -12.93 -6.73 4.59
N LEU A 143 -14.24 -6.44 4.64
CA LEU A 143 -15.34 -7.37 4.28
C LEU A 143 -15.84 -7.18 2.83
N GLY A 144 -15.15 -6.38 2.03
CA GLY A 144 -15.28 -6.30 0.58
C GLY A 144 -16.41 -5.39 0.06
N ALA A 145 -16.87 -4.42 0.85
CA ALA A 145 -17.96 -3.54 0.41
C ALA A 145 -17.59 -2.72 -0.84
N SER A 146 -16.40 -2.10 -0.86
CA SER A 146 -15.88 -1.35 -2.01
C SER A 146 -15.56 -2.27 -3.21
N ALA A 147 -14.92 -3.41 -2.98
CA ALA A 147 -14.64 -4.39 -4.04
C ALA A 147 -15.93 -4.87 -4.74
N ILE A 148 -16.97 -5.23 -3.98
CA ILE A 148 -18.25 -5.67 -4.51
C ILE A 148 -18.98 -4.50 -5.19
N HIS A 149 -18.86 -3.28 -4.65
CA HIS A 149 -19.41 -2.10 -5.30
C HIS A 149 -18.73 -1.83 -6.66
N MET A 150 -17.40 -1.87 -6.72
CA MET A 150 -16.64 -1.74 -7.97
C MET A 150 -16.97 -2.84 -8.98
N LEU A 151 -17.14 -4.10 -8.52
CA LEU A 151 -17.62 -5.20 -9.36
C LEU A 151 -18.96 -4.89 -10.01
N ASN A 152 -19.92 -4.41 -9.22
CA ASN A 152 -21.25 -4.08 -9.73
C ASN A 152 -21.20 -2.92 -10.73
N LEU A 153 -20.41 -1.88 -10.45
CA LEU A 153 -20.23 -0.75 -11.36
C LEU A 153 -19.58 -1.17 -12.68
N THR A 154 -18.52 -1.97 -12.64
CA THR A 154 -17.83 -2.43 -13.85
C THR A 154 -18.75 -3.30 -14.70
N ARG A 155 -19.54 -4.19 -14.10
CA ARG A 155 -20.54 -5.00 -14.80
C ARG A 155 -21.65 -4.16 -15.44
N GLN A 156 -22.20 -3.18 -14.71
CA GLN A 156 -23.23 -2.27 -15.24
C GLN A 156 -22.71 -1.45 -16.45
N LEU A 157 -21.42 -1.15 -16.46
CA LEU A 157 -20.77 -0.40 -17.53
C LEU A 157 -20.22 -1.28 -18.66
N GLY A 158 -20.40 -2.61 -18.57
CA GLY A 158 -19.88 -3.55 -19.56
C GLY A 158 -18.34 -3.55 -19.62
N ILE A 159 -17.67 -3.35 -18.48
CA ILE A 159 -16.22 -3.36 -18.36
C ILE A 159 -15.83 -4.70 -17.73
N ASP A 160 -15.02 -5.48 -18.45
CA ASP A 160 -14.41 -6.68 -17.91
C ASP A 160 -13.17 -6.30 -17.11
N SER A 161 -13.28 -6.37 -15.77
CA SER A 161 -12.23 -5.92 -14.85
C SER A 161 -11.85 -7.04 -13.90
N GLN A 162 -10.54 -7.15 -13.63
CA GLN A 162 -10.02 -7.92 -12.51
C GLN A 162 -9.80 -6.99 -11.31
N ILE A 163 -10.34 -7.35 -10.15
CA ILE A 163 -10.23 -6.61 -8.90
C ILE A 163 -9.37 -7.45 -7.96
N ILE A 164 -8.25 -6.89 -7.53
CA ILE A 164 -7.28 -7.56 -6.67
C ILE A 164 -7.37 -6.90 -5.30
N CYS A 165 -7.77 -7.66 -4.30
CA CYS A 165 -8.03 -7.18 -2.95
C CYS A 165 -6.90 -7.58 -2.01
N VAL A 166 -6.10 -6.62 -1.58
CA VAL A 166 -4.95 -6.81 -0.69
C VAL A 166 -5.33 -6.46 0.73
N ASP A 167 -5.30 -7.44 1.62
CA ASP A 167 -5.50 -7.27 3.05
C ASP A 167 -4.80 -8.43 3.76
N ASP A 168 -4.26 -8.24 4.96
CA ASP A 168 -3.73 -9.36 5.72
C ASP A 168 -4.84 -10.19 6.41
N PHE A 169 -6.06 -9.66 6.42
CA PHE A 169 -7.27 -10.26 6.97
C PHE A 169 -7.16 -10.68 8.44
N ARG A 170 -6.34 -9.95 9.19
CA ARG A 170 -6.14 -10.21 10.63
C ARG A 170 -6.92 -9.26 11.53
N GLY A 171 -7.52 -8.21 10.93
CA GLY A 171 -8.16 -7.13 11.65
C GLY A 171 -7.12 -6.24 12.36
N TRP A 172 -7.52 -5.57 13.42
CA TRP A 172 -6.69 -4.64 14.19
C TRP A 172 -6.93 -4.83 15.70
N PRO A 173 -6.08 -4.28 16.58
CA PRO A 173 -6.32 -4.31 18.01
C PRO A 173 -7.71 -3.74 18.35
N GLY A 174 -8.52 -4.53 19.06
CA GLY A 174 -9.93 -4.20 19.35
C GLY A 174 -10.92 -4.57 18.26
N PHE A 175 -10.47 -5.22 17.18
CA PHE A 175 -11.34 -5.72 16.11
C PHE A 175 -12.50 -6.56 16.67
N LEU A 176 -12.21 -7.59 17.44
CA LEU A 176 -13.20 -8.52 17.99
C LEU A 176 -14.18 -7.87 18.99
N ASP A 177 -13.84 -6.72 19.56
CA ASP A 177 -14.78 -5.98 20.42
C ASP A 177 -15.94 -5.39 19.61
N LYS A 178 -15.73 -5.11 18.34
CA LYS A 178 -16.70 -4.53 17.41
C LYS A 178 -17.34 -5.56 16.49
N HIS A 179 -16.58 -6.57 16.06
CA HIS A 179 -16.98 -7.57 15.07
C HIS A 179 -17.01 -8.97 15.67
N LYS A 180 -17.82 -9.13 16.75
CA LYS A 180 -17.98 -10.39 17.50
C LYS A 180 -18.63 -11.51 16.66
N GLU A 181 -19.31 -11.13 15.61
CA GLU A 181 -19.96 -12.02 14.66
C GLU A 181 -18.98 -12.70 13.70
N ILE A 182 -17.77 -12.18 13.57
CA ILE A 182 -16.70 -12.83 12.81
C ILE A 182 -16.06 -13.90 13.68
N ALA A 183 -16.21 -15.15 13.31
CA ALA A 183 -15.71 -16.27 14.07
C ALA A 183 -14.16 -16.27 14.14
N MET A 184 -13.63 -16.78 15.25
CA MET A 184 -12.21 -17.06 15.42
C MET A 184 -12.01 -18.54 15.70
N VAL A 185 -11.05 -19.15 15.04
CA VAL A 185 -10.71 -20.57 15.22
C VAL A 185 -9.21 -20.67 15.49
N ASN A 186 -8.85 -21.25 16.64
CA ASN A 186 -7.45 -21.42 17.06
C ASN A 186 -6.61 -20.13 17.02
N GLY A 187 -7.24 -18.98 17.27
CA GLY A 187 -6.58 -17.67 17.22
C GLY A 187 -6.52 -17.03 15.83
N ASP A 188 -7.04 -17.70 14.81
CA ASP A 188 -7.17 -17.14 13.46
C ASP A 188 -8.57 -16.58 13.24
N VAL A 189 -8.65 -15.31 12.87
CA VAL A 189 -9.91 -14.62 12.57
C VAL A 189 -10.36 -15.01 11.17
N LEU A 190 -11.60 -15.51 11.04
CA LEU A 190 -12.13 -15.93 9.73
C LEU A 190 -12.54 -14.76 8.82
N LEU A 191 -11.79 -13.66 8.88
CA LEU A 191 -12.09 -12.45 8.11
C LEU A 191 -11.93 -12.69 6.60
N MET A 192 -10.85 -13.33 6.17
CA MET A 192 -10.66 -13.70 4.77
C MET A 192 -11.76 -14.61 4.26
N GLN A 193 -12.13 -15.60 5.05
CA GLN A 193 -13.19 -16.56 4.68
C GLN A 193 -14.55 -15.85 4.56
N GLN A 194 -14.83 -14.92 5.47
CA GLN A 194 -16.06 -14.12 5.38
C GLN A 194 -16.04 -13.17 4.17
N PHE A 195 -14.91 -12.52 3.89
CA PHE A 195 -14.72 -11.75 2.66
C PHE A 195 -14.98 -12.61 1.41
N MET A 196 -14.38 -13.79 1.33
CA MET A 196 -14.57 -14.71 0.21
C MET A 196 -16.05 -15.16 0.08
N GLN A 197 -16.73 -15.42 1.20
CA GLN A 197 -18.15 -15.74 1.21
C GLN A 197 -18.99 -14.58 0.66
N ASN A 198 -18.67 -13.34 1.02
CA ASN A 198 -19.34 -12.16 0.50
C ASN A 198 -19.15 -12.03 -1.03
N VAL A 199 -17.93 -12.27 -1.51
CA VAL A 199 -17.60 -12.27 -2.94
C VAL A 199 -18.35 -13.35 -3.70
N VAL A 200 -18.39 -14.57 -3.18
CA VAL A 200 -19.17 -15.70 -3.78
C VAL A 200 -20.65 -15.35 -3.82
N SER A 201 -21.21 -14.83 -2.73
CA SER A 201 -22.62 -14.42 -2.67
C SER A 201 -22.96 -13.31 -3.66
N ALA A 202 -22.00 -12.44 -3.99
CA ALA A 202 -22.13 -11.42 -5.03
C ALA A 202 -21.84 -11.94 -6.45
N GLY A 203 -21.53 -13.23 -6.60
CA GLY A 203 -21.14 -13.85 -7.88
C GLY A 203 -19.84 -13.30 -8.43
N GLY A 204 -18.90 -12.86 -7.57
CA GLY A 204 -17.68 -12.13 -7.94
C GLY A 204 -16.40 -12.98 -8.06
N SER A 205 -16.48 -14.30 -7.85
CA SER A 205 -15.31 -15.19 -7.76
C SER A 205 -14.38 -15.18 -9.00
N ASP A 206 -14.95 -14.91 -10.18
CA ASP A 206 -14.18 -14.82 -11.43
C ASP A 206 -13.52 -13.44 -11.64
N SER A 207 -13.98 -12.42 -10.92
CA SER A 207 -13.55 -11.04 -11.10
C SER A 207 -12.74 -10.49 -9.92
N ILE A 208 -12.93 -11.04 -8.71
CA ILE A 208 -12.25 -10.58 -7.48
C ILE A 208 -11.29 -11.67 -6.99
N ILE A 209 -10.06 -11.29 -6.67
CA ILE A 209 -9.04 -12.18 -6.07
C ILE A 209 -8.61 -11.61 -4.73
N PRO A 210 -8.77 -12.34 -3.60
CA PRO A 210 -8.18 -11.97 -2.32
C PRO A 210 -6.67 -12.22 -2.33
N LEU A 211 -5.91 -11.37 -1.66
CA LEU A 211 -4.48 -11.55 -1.41
C LEU A 211 -4.19 -11.36 0.08
N PRO A 212 -4.04 -12.46 0.84
CA PRO A 212 -3.89 -12.42 2.29
C PRO A 212 -2.44 -12.08 2.69
N PHE A 213 -1.98 -10.92 2.29
CA PHE A 213 -0.64 -10.42 2.59
C PHE A 213 -0.67 -8.98 3.10
N SER A 214 0.35 -8.62 3.89
CA SER A 214 0.57 -7.21 4.18
C SER A 214 0.75 -6.41 2.90
N THR A 215 0.32 -5.15 2.90
CA THR A 215 0.46 -4.23 1.76
C THR A 215 1.88 -4.25 1.19
N ALA A 216 2.90 -4.17 2.06
CA ALA A 216 4.29 -4.18 1.62
C ALA A 216 4.66 -5.43 0.83
N ALA A 217 4.31 -6.61 1.34
CA ALA A 217 4.64 -7.89 0.69
C ALA A 217 3.90 -8.06 -0.64
N ALA A 218 2.62 -7.70 -0.69
CA ALA A 218 1.80 -7.79 -1.89
C ALA A 218 2.30 -6.85 -2.99
N LEU A 219 2.49 -5.55 -2.69
CA LEU A 219 2.87 -4.56 -3.69
C LEU A 219 4.31 -4.77 -4.20
N ASP A 220 5.24 -5.18 -3.35
CA ASP A 220 6.59 -5.57 -3.78
C ASP A 220 6.55 -6.83 -4.67
N LYS A 221 5.65 -7.78 -4.40
CA LYS A 221 5.44 -8.93 -5.26
C LYS A 221 4.83 -8.53 -6.60
N PHE A 222 3.82 -7.65 -6.62
CA PHE A 222 3.23 -7.12 -7.86
C PHE A 222 4.26 -6.41 -8.73
N CYS A 223 5.08 -5.56 -8.13
CA CYS A 223 6.18 -4.91 -8.83
C CYS A 223 7.12 -5.92 -9.52
N LYS A 224 7.48 -7.01 -8.83
CA LYS A 224 8.32 -8.08 -9.37
C LYS A 224 7.64 -8.91 -10.47
N LEU A 225 6.33 -9.09 -10.39
CA LEU A 225 5.54 -9.86 -11.36
C LEU A 225 5.05 -9.02 -12.54
N GLY A 226 5.18 -7.71 -12.51
CA GLY A 226 4.60 -6.81 -13.51
C GLY A 226 3.07 -6.67 -13.39
N VAL A 227 2.49 -6.94 -12.23
CA VAL A 227 1.06 -6.74 -11.97
C VAL A 227 0.81 -5.28 -11.65
N PHE A 228 0.18 -4.55 -12.56
CA PHE A 228 -0.07 -3.11 -12.45
C PHE A 228 -1.57 -2.83 -12.56
N GLY A 229 -2.04 -1.83 -11.78
CA GLY A 229 -3.42 -1.36 -11.80
C GLY A 229 -3.65 -0.17 -12.72
N ASP A 230 -4.80 -0.12 -13.37
CA ASP A 230 -5.32 1.07 -14.03
C ASP A 230 -5.96 2.02 -13.02
N LEU A 231 -6.54 1.44 -11.97
CA LEU A 231 -7.15 2.12 -10.84
C LEU A 231 -6.62 1.46 -9.56
N VAL A 232 -6.00 2.24 -8.68
CA VAL A 232 -5.42 1.73 -7.42
C VAL A 232 -5.99 2.52 -6.26
N GLU A 233 -6.66 1.82 -5.34
CA GLU A 233 -7.19 2.37 -4.10
C GLU A 233 -6.25 2.09 -2.93
N VAL A 234 -6.06 3.08 -2.06
CA VAL A 234 -5.31 2.95 -0.81
C VAL A 234 -6.22 3.32 0.37
N ASP A 235 -6.67 2.32 1.09
CA ASP A 235 -7.54 2.44 2.27
C ASP A 235 -7.15 1.45 3.37
N ALA A 236 -5.88 1.47 3.79
CA ALA A 236 -5.35 0.54 4.79
C ALA A 236 -4.92 1.26 6.07
N GLY A 237 -3.65 1.58 6.25
CA GLY A 237 -3.16 2.23 7.46
C GLY A 237 -3.43 3.74 7.49
N HIS A 238 -4.00 4.25 8.59
CA HIS A 238 -4.44 5.66 8.71
C HIS A 238 -3.40 6.58 9.36
N ASP A 239 -2.29 6.05 9.87
CA ASP A 239 -1.17 6.88 10.34
C ASP A 239 -0.29 7.34 9.18
N PHE A 240 0.52 8.38 9.41
CA PHE A 240 1.37 8.95 8.37
C PHE A 240 2.34 7.95 7.74
N ASN A 241 2.99 7.12 8.56
CA ASN A 241 4.03 6.22 8.05
C ASN A 241 3.43 5.11 7.19
N SER A 242 2.32 4.51 7.64
CA SER A 242 1.60 3.48 6.89
C SER A 242 1.08 4.04 5.57
N ALA A 243 0.34 5.13 5.60
CA ALA A 243 -0.19 5.78 4.39
C ALA A 243 0.94 6.22 3.43
N TRP A 244 2.03 6.77 3.95
CA TRP A 244 3.19 7.15 3.15
C TRP A 244 3.81 5.97 2.42
N LEU A 245 4.03 4.85 3.13
CA LEU A 245 4.62 3.65 2.54
C LEU A 245 3.71 3.00 1.50
N ASP A 246 2.41 2.97 1.78
CA ASP A 246 1.41 2.37 0.89
C ASP A 246 1.26 3.19 -0.39
N ILE A 247 1.16 4.52 -0.31
CA ILE A 247 1.09 5.43 -1.47
C ILE A 247 2.35 5.30 -2.34
N ASN A 248 3.54 5.29 -1.73
CA ASN A 248 4.79 5.15 -2.47
C ASN A 248 4.90 3.80 -3.19
N ARG A 249 4.44 2.70 -2.60
CA ARG A 249 4.43 1.39 -3.25
C ARG A 249 3.36 1.30 -4.32
N ALA A 250 2.16 1.78 -4.04
CA ALA A 250 1.04 1.78 -4.97
C ALA A 250 1.35 2.57 -6.25
N SER A 251 1.99 3.72 -6.13
CA SER A 251 2.38 4.54 -7.28
C SER A 251 3.34 3.82 -8.25
N ARG A 252 4.17 2.90 -7.74
CA ARG A 252 5.12 2.13 -8.58
C ARG A 252 4.46 1.09 -9.46
N ILE A 253 3.28 0.63 -9.09
CA ILE A 253 2.50 -0.37 -9.82
C ILE A 253 1.27 0.24 -10.51
N LEU A 254 1.25 1.56 -10.66
CA LEU A 254 0.22 2.26 -11.43
C LEU A 254 0.59 2.24 -12.92
N ARG A 255 -0.36 1.86 -13.77
CA ARG A 255 -0.16 1.94 -15.23
C ARG A 255 -0.08 3.39 -15.68
N PRO A 256 0.65 3.68 -16.77
CA PRO A 256 0.62 5.01 -17.39
C PRO A 256 -0.82 5.44 -17.70
N GLY A 257 -1.19 6.64 -17.26
CA GLY A 257 -2.57 7.15 -17.38
C GLY A 257 -3.55 6.61 -16.35
N GLY A 258 -3.10 5.75 -15.43
CA GLY A 258 -3.92 5.23 -14.32
C GLY A 258 -4.16 6.28 -13.24
N VAL A 259 -5.03 5.92 -12.30
CA VAL A 259 -5.42 6.78 -11.19
C VAL A 259 -5.12 6.10 -9.87
N LEU A 260 -4.43 6.83 -9.00
CA LEU A 260 -4.23 6.49 -7.60
C LEU A 260 -5.22 7.31 -6.76
N PHE A 261 -5.99 6.63 -5.92
CA PHE A 261 -6.95 7.29 -5.03
C PHE A 261 -7.02 6.55 -3.69
N GLY A 262 -7.70 7.10 -2.73
CA GLY A 262 -7.90 6.44 -1.45
C GLY A 262 -8.82 7.22 -0.55
N HIS A 263 -9.05 6.70 0.64
CA HIS A 263 -10.00 7.23 1.62
C HIS A 263 -9.30 7.99 2.76
N ASP A 264 -10.05 8.39 3.77
CA ASP A 264 -9.59 8.98 5.04
C ASP A 264 -8.80 10.29 4.96
N TYR A 265 -8.98 11.07 3.90
CA TYR A 265 -8.25 12.34 3.74
C TYR A 265 -8.46 13.31 4.91
N PHE A 266 -9.64 13.29 5.54
CA PHE A 266 -9.96 14.13 6.70
C PHE A 266 -9.97 13.37 8.04
N ASN A 267 -9.60 12.08 8.03
CA ASN A 267 -9.50 11.28 9.26
C ASN A 267 -8.51 11.94 10.25
N GLY A 268 -8.91 11.98 11.54
CA GLY A 268 -8.15 12.64 12.60
C GLY A 268 -6.94 11.84 13.12
N VAL A 269 -6.84 10.55 12.79
CA VAL A 269 -5.75 9.66 13.26
C VAL A 269 -4.40 10.26 12.89
N ASP A 270 -3.46 10.17 13.82
CA ASP A 270 -2.10 10.72 13.70
C ASP A 270 -2.08 12.16 13.13
N LYS A 271 -2.93 13.02 13.67
CA LYS A 271 -3.03 14.44 13.23
C LYS A 271 -3.24 14.55 11.71
N LYS A 272 -4.17 13.78 11.17
CA LYS A 272 -4.45 13.65 9.73
C LYS A 272 -3.28 13.03 8.98
N GLY A 273 -2.84 11.87 9.43
CA GLY A 273 -1.69 11.14 8.88
C GLY A 273 -1.83 10.88 7.39
N VAL A 274 -2.98 10.37 6.93
CA VAL A 274 -3.27 10.14 5.51
C VAL A 274 -3.13 11.42 4.69
N ARG A 275 -3.80 12.51 5.10
CA ARG A 275 -3.71 13.79 4.37
C ARG A 275 -2.29 14.33 4.26
N ARG A 276 -1.50 14.19 5.34
CA ARG A 276 -0.10 14.64 5.34
C ARG A 276 0.74 13.82 4.37
N ALA A 277 0.54 12.48 4.34
CA ALA A 277 1.24 11.59 3.42
C ALA A 277 0.86 11.88 1.97
N VAL A 278 -0.43 12.00 1.66
CA VAL A 278 -0.95 12.35 0.33
C VAL A 278 -0.38 13.66 -0.17
N ASN A 279 -0.45 14.73 0.63
CA ASN A 279 0.03 16.05 0.22
C ASN A 279 1.55 16.09 0.03
N LEU A 280 2.31 15.41 0.89
CA LEU A 280 3.76 15.31 0.73
C LEU A 280 4.15 14.54 -0.53
N PHE A 281 3.47 13.41 -0.78
CA PHE A 281 3.71 12.61 -1.99
C PHE A 281 3.39 13.44 -3.25
N ALA A 282 2.25 14.09 -3.28
CA ALA A 282 1.83 14.93 -4.39
C ALA A 282 2.83 16.08 -4.66
N GLN A 283 3.31 16.72 -3.60
CA GLN A 283 4.31 17.81 -3.71
C GLN A 283 5.64 17.30 -4.27
N LEU A 284 6.11 16.11 -3.84
CA LEU A 284 7.40 15.56 -4.28
C LEU A 284 7.38 15.04 -5.71
N HIS A 285 6.21 14.66 -6.22
CA HIS A 285 6.04 14.04 -7.54
C HIS A 285 5.24 14.91 -8.52
N ASP A 286 4.97 16.17 -8.15
CA ASP A 286 4.23 17.15 -8.97
C ASP A 286 2.81 16.67 -9.39
N PHE A 287 2.12 15.96 -8.47
CA PHE A 287 0.74 15.57 -8.66
C PHE A 287 -0.23 16.60 -8.11
N LYS A 288 -1.35 16.78 -8.83
CA LYS A 288 -2.50 17.52 -8.30
C LYS A 288 -3.38 16.57 -7.47
N VAL A 289 -3.68 16.96 -6.24
CA VAL A 289 -4.67 16.25 -5.42
C VAL A 289 -6.05 16.87 -5.65
N THR A 290 -7.01 16.05 -6.02
CA THR A 290 -8.44 16.36 -6.01
C THR A 290 -9.10 15.64 -4.85
N VAL A 291 -10.09 16.24 -4.21
CA VAL A 291 -10.78 15.66 -3.06
C VAL A 291 -12.27 15.57 -3.35
N ASP A 292 -12.86 14.39 -3.12
CA ASP A 292 -14.29 14.12 -3.22
C ASP A 292 -14.77 13.44 -1.91
N GLY A 293 -15.47 14.18 -1.07
CA GLY A 293 -15.83 13.73 0.27
C GLY A 293 -14.60 13.42 1.12
N GLN A 294 -14.47 12.18 1.57
CA GLN A 294 -13.30 11.68 2.31
C GLN A 294 -12.21 11.11 1.39
N HIS A 295 -12.48 11.01 0.09
CA HIS A 295 -11.54 10.43 -0.85
C HIS A 295 -10.59 11.49 -1.42
N TRP A 296 -9.35 11.11 -1.61
CA TRP A 296 -8.32 11.84 -2.33
C TRP A 296 -8.01 11.13 -3.64
N ILE A 297 -7.71 11.89 -4.69
CA ILE A 297 -7.48 11.38 -6.04
C ILE A 297 -6.25 12.05 -6.62
N MET A 298 -5.32 11.25 -7.16
CA MET A 298 -4.15 11.67 -7.94
C MET A 298 -4.11 10.91 -9.26
N GLY A 299 -3.82 11.60 -10.35
CA GLY A 299 -3.74 11.02 -11.69
C GLY A 299 -4.29 11.96 -12.73
N SER A 300 -3.99 11.67 -13.98
CA SER A 300 -4.30 12.50 -15.15
C SER A 300 -5.78 12.53 -15.51
#